data_11e46278b0a003f57efdd1421c3716c9
#
_entry.id   11e46278b0a003f57efdd1421c3716c9
#
_cell.length_a   1.000
_cell.length_b   1.000
_cell.length_c   1.000
_cell.angle_alpha   90.00
_cell.angle_beta   90.00
_cell.angle_gamma   90.00
#
_symmetry.space_group_name_H-M   'P 1'
#
loop_
_entity.id
_entity.type
_entity.pdbx_description
1 polymer ?
#
loop_
_entity_poly.entity_id
_entity_poly.type
_entity_poly.pdbx_seq_one_letter_code
_entity_poly.pdbx_strand_id
1 'polypeptide(L)'
;MAKLKVVQCWDDAPYNDLRLVEILRKYNAKATFNINTGLLVEQRRKPFWFDYKNPDYSVGYFNNFYPGKLTLKDIKEVYDGFEIASHCHMHENASTMPHAEWIKKAVQAREILEDIVQRPCRGFAWPCGDYTPETCAELRKAGFAYGRTTKYIDFVTDNEDAMALHTNCHFMNYQFFQKYEKAKECGVFYFWGHSYEMLDYDKYWDLLEEKIAYISNDPDAEWCNVIDIAPLCDGKNK
;
A
#
# COMPACT_ATOMS: atom_id res chain seq x y z
N MET A 1 -23.54 15.13 8.54
CA MET A 1 -23.14 13.71 8.66
C MET A 1 -21.63 13.63 8.74
N ALA A 2 -21.06 12.58 9.31
CA ALA A 2 -19.60 12.38 9.25
C ALA A 2 -19.18 12.14 7.79
N LYS A 3 -18.01 12.67 7.40
CA LYS A 3 -17.50 12.47 6.04
C LYS A 3 -17.06 11.01 5.84
N LEU A 4 -17.18 10.54 4.58
CA LEU A 4 -16.59 9.27 4.14
C LEU A 4 -15.07 9.37 4.26
N LYS A 5 -14.45 8.54 5.08
CA LYS A 5 -13.00 8.42 5.17
C LYS A 5 -12.50 7.58 4.00
N VAL A 6 -11.69 8.20 3.15
CA VAL A 6 -11.10 7.52 2.00
C VAL A 6 -9.62 7.28 2.26
N VAL A 7 -9.21 6.04 2.15
CA VAL A 7 -7.81 5.63 2.30
C VAL A 7 -7.33 4.85 1.08
N GLN A 8 -6.07 4.99 0.79
CA GLN A 8 -5.39 4.26 -0.27
C GLN A 8 -4.00 3.85 0.19
N CYS A 9 -3.52 2.71 -0.29
CA CYS A 9 -2.14 2.33 -0.08
C CYS A 9 -1.50 1.75 -1.36
N TRP A 10 -0.19 1.93 -1.45
CA TRP A 10 0.60 1.60 -2.63
C TRP A 10 1.85 0.83 -2.21
N ASP A 11 2.18 -0.23 -2.95
CA ASP A 11 3.19 -1.19 -2.56
C ASP A 11 4.48 -1.06 -3.38
N ASP A 12 5.59 -1.57 -2.80
CA ASP A 12 6.86 -1.91 -3.45
C ASP A 12 7.83 -0.75 -3.75
N ALA A 13 7.46 0.49 -3.57
CA ALA A 13 8.28 1.66 -3.91
C ALA A 13 8.93 1.60 -5.32
N PRO A 14 8.15 1.35 -6.39
CA PRO A 14 8.66 1.35 -7.74
C PRO A 14 9.00 2.78 -8.20
N TYR A 15 9.75 2.90 -9.29
CA TYR A 15 10.08 4.20 -9.89
C TYR A 15 8.82 5.00 -10.29
N ASN A 16 7.75 4.30 -10.66
CA ASN A 16 6.47 4.89 -11.05
C ASN A 16 5.80 5.69 -9.94
N ASP A 17 6.18 5.48 -8.68
CA ASP A 17 5.69 6.29 -7.56
C ASP A 17 6.04 7.77 -7.69
N LEU A 18 7.08 8.14 -8.44
CA LEU A 18 7.39 9.54 -8.72
C LEU A 18 6.21 10.25 -9.40
N ARG A 19 5.60 9.63 -10.43
CA ARG A 19 4.40 10.17 -11.09
C ARG A 19 3.17 10.08 -10.19
N LEU A 20 3.03 9.00 -9.43
CA LEU A 20 1.91 8.81 -8.51
C LEU A 20 1.87 9.93 -7.46
N VAL A 21 2.97 10.23 -6.79
CA VAL A 21 3.00 11.25 -5.74
C VAL A 21 2.73 12.67 -6.28
N GLU A 22 3.10 12.95 -7.53
CA GLU A 22 2.76 14.22 -8.19
C GLU A 22 1.24 14.35 -8.36
N ILE A 23 0.56 13.29 -8.83
CA ILE A 23 -0.91 13.25 -8.94
C ILE A 23 -1.55 13.42 -7.57
N LEU A 24 -1.11 12.65 -6.56
CA LEU A 24 -1.68 12.73 -5.22
C LEU A 24 -1.54 14.12 -4.60
N ARG A 25 -0.38 14.76 -4.76
CA ARG A 25 -0.12 16.13 -4.28
C ARG A 25 -1.01 17.16 -4.98
N LYS A 26 -1.21 17.03 -6.30
CA LYS A 26 -2.10 17.91 -7.08
C LYS A 26 -3.52 17.99 -6.50
N TYR A 27 -4.00 16.88 -5.96
CA TYR A 27 -5.35 16.78 -5.39
C TYR A 27 -5.38 16.80 -3.85
N ASN A 28 -4.25 17.04 -3.21
CA ASN A 28 -4.15 17.01 -1.74
C ASN A 28 -4.60 15.66 -1.14
N ALA A 29 -4.46 14.59 -1.91
CA ALA A 29 -4.88 13.24 -1.54
C ALA A 29 -3.85 12.60 -0.60
N LYS A 30 -4.28 12.04 0.52
CA LYS A 30 -3.43 11.25 1.40
C LYS A 30 -3.28 9.82 0.87
N ALA A 31 -2.17 9.20 1.20
CA ALA A 31 -1.88 7.81 0.87
C ALA A 31 -0.90 7.21 1.88
N THR A 32 -0.88 5.88 1.95
CA THR A 32 0.10 5.10 2.67
C THR A 32 0.97 4.34 1.68
N PHE A 33 2.29 4.43 1.80
CA PHE A 33 3.24 3.69 0.97
C PHE A 33 3.87 2.55 1.78
N ASN A 34 3.69 1.33 1.30
CA ASN A 34 4.19 0.10 1.92
C ASN A 34 5.52 -0.30 1.27
N ILE A 35 6.60 -0.25 2.02
CA ILE A 35 7.95 -0.28 1.46
C ILE A 35 8.71 -1.53 1.92
N ASN A 36 9.24 -2.28 0.95
CA ASN A 36 10.14 -3.40 1.16
C ASN A 36 11.60 -2.89 1.05
N THR A 37 12.21 -2.63 2.19
CA THR A 37 13.48 -1.89 2.28
C THR A 37 14.68 -2.60 1.67
N GLY A 38 14.68 -3.94 1.61
CA GLY A 38 15.78 -4.73 1.06
C GLY A 38 15.76 -4.86 -0.47
N LEU A 39 14.65 -4.48 -1.12
CA LEU A 39 14.51 -4.51 -2.59
C LEU A 39 14.80 -3.15 -3.25
N LEU A 40 15.08 -2.12 -2.45
CA LEU A 40 15.50 -0.82 -2.97
C LEU A 40 16.95 -0.89 -3.49
N VAL A 41 17.26 -0.01 -4.42
CA VAL A 41 18.55 -0.04 -5.14
C VAL A 41 19.46 1.10 -4.71
N GLU A 42 20.77 1.01 -5.01
CA GLU A 42 21.73 2.09 -4.70
C GLU A 42 21.55 3.32 -5.59
N GLN A 43 21.12 3.09 -6.85
CA GLN A 43 20.84 4.14 -7.83
C GLN A 43 19.47 3.89 -8.45
N ARG A 44 18.67 4.94 -8.62
CA ARG A 44 17.35 4.84 -9.26
C ARG A 44 17.44 4.07 -10.57
N ARG A 45 16.60 3.07 -10.72
CA ARG A 45 16.42 2.34 -11.98
C ARG A 45 15.12 2.78 -12.62
N LYS A 46 15.21 3.31 -13.85
CA LYS A 46 14.03 3.66 -14.64
C LYS A 46 13.28 2.41 -15.10
N PRO A 47 11.96 2.49 -15.31
CA PRO A 47 11.22 1.42 -15.91
C PRO A 47 11.65 1.18 -17.36
N PHE A 48 11.46 -0.05 -17.82
CA PHE A 48 11.69 -0.42 -19.24
C PHE A 48 10.91 -1.66 -19.61
N TRP A 49 10.61 -1.78 -20.91
CA TRP A 49 10.05 -2.99 -21.49
C TRP A 49 11.17 -3.97 -21.84
N PHE A 50 10.97 -5.25 -21.56
CA PHE A 50 11.94 -6.27 -21.91
C PHE A 50 11.34 -7.34 -22.84
N ASP A 51 12.19 -7.95 -23.67
CA ASP A 51 11.80 -9.09 -24.49
C ASP A 51 11.79 -10.35 -23.62
N TYR A 52 10.59 -10.94 -23.43
CA TYR A 52 10.40 -12.19 -22.69
C TYR A 52 11.19 -13.38 -23.29
N LYS A 53 11.71 -13.26 -24.51
CA LYS A 53 12.58 -14.25 -25.13
C LYS A 53 14.02 -14.18 -24.63
N ASN A 54 14.40 -13.13 -23.92
CA ASN A 54 15.73 -13.02 -23.35
C ASN A 54 15.79 -13.80 -22.01
N PRO A 55 16.59 -14.90 -21.95
CA PRO A 55 16.67 -15.74 -20.76
C PRO A 55 17.23 -15.03 -19.51
N ASP A 56 17.93 -13.90 -19.67
CA ASP A 56 18.46 -13.10 -18.55
C ASP A 56 17.36 -12.35 -17.78
N TYR A 57 16.15 -12.28 -18.32
CA TYR A 57 14.99 -11.65 -17.67
C TYR A 57 13.98 -12.69 -17.15
N SER A 58 14.48 -13.69 -16.43
CA SER A 58 13.67 -14.79 -15.88
C SER A 58 12.77 -14.40 -14.71
N VAL A 59 12.85 -13.16 -14.23
CA VAL A 59 12.05 -12.68 -13.11
C VAL A 59 10.82 -11.98 -13.66
N GLY A 60 9.66 -12.63 -13.50
CA GLY A 60 8.38 -12.16 -14.02
C GLY A 60 7.96 -10.84 -13.41
N TYR A 61 8.25 -9.79 -14.13
CA TYR A 61 7.66 -8.50 -13.86
C TYR A 61 6.34 -8.35 -14.63
N PHE A 62 5.54 -7.42 -14.18
CA PHE A 62 4.18 -7.26 -14.65
C PHE A 62 4.15 -7.01 -16.18
N ASN A 63 3.57 -7.94 -16.94
CA ASN A 63 3.40 -7.83 -18.40
C ASN A 63 4.68 -7.48 -19.19
N ASN A 64 5.81 -8.07 -18.89
CA ASN A 64 7.11 -7.77 -19.51
C ASN A 64 7.61 -6.33 -19.29
N PHE A 65 7.08 -5.66 -18.28
CA PHE A 65 7.48 -4.33 -17.87
C PHE A 65 8.26 -4.42 -16.55
N TYR A 66 9.49 -3.94 -16.54
CA TYR A 66 10.25 -3.74 -15.33
C TYR A 66 9.87 -2.38 -14.74
N PRO A 67 9.32 -2.34 -13.52
CA PRO A 67 8.78 -1.10 -12.95
C PRO A 67 9.84 -0.09 -12.49
N GLY A 68 11.11 -0.42 -12.62
CA GLY A 68 12.15 0.36 -12.01
C GLY A 68 12.13 0.29 -10.47
N LYS A 69 13.04 0.99 -9.82
CA LYS A 69 13.11 1.04 -8.36
C LYS A 69 13.64 2.39 -7.89
N LEU A 70 13.12 2.83 -6.75
CA LEU A 70 13.66 3.93 -5.98
C LEU A 70 14.84 3.48 -5.10
N THR A 71 15.55 4.42 -4.52
CA THR A 71 16.63 4.18 -3.56
C THR A 71 16.15 4.43 -2.13
N LEU A 72 16.87 3.91 -1.12
CA LEU A 72 16.58 4.24 0.28
C LEU A 72 16.65 5.76 0.53
N LYS A 73 17.53 6.47 -0.17
CA LYS A 73 17.68 7.94 -0.03
C LYS A 73 16.45 8.70 -0.54
N ASP A 74 15.73 8.13 -1.50
CA ASP A 74 14.54 8.75 -2.07
C ASP A 74 13.35 8.74 -1.11
N ILE A 75 13.29 7.77 -0.19
CA ILE A 75 12.11 7.51 0.64
C ILE A 75 11.66 8.77 1.39
N LYS A 76 12.58 9.48 2.01
CA LYS A 76 12.25 10.67 2.79
C LYS A 76 11.69 11.82 1.92
N GLU A 77 12.26 12.03 0.74
CA GLU A 77 11.89 13.13 -0.15
C GLU A 77 10.63 12.81 -0.96
N VAL A 78 10.60 11.62 -1.59
CA VAL A 78 9.49 11.21 -2.48
C VAL A 78 8.20 11.07 -1.69
N TYR A 79 8.25 10.50 -0.48
CA TYR A 79 7.05 10.24 0.32
C TYR A 79 6.85 11.26 1.45
N ASP A 80 7.47 12.44 1.35
CA ASP A 80 7.22 13.51 2.30
C ASP A 80 5.75 13.92 2.30
N GLY A 81 5.15 13.98 3.50
CA GLY A 81 3.72 14.26 3.69
C GLY A 81 2.80 13.03 3.62
N PHE A 82 3.28 11.85 3.20
CA PHE A 82 2.51 10.61 3.16
C PHE A 82 2.81 9.68 4.34
N GLU A 83 1.89 8.80 4.67
CA GLU A 83 2.15 7.72 5.61
C GLU A 83 3.08 6.69 4.98
N ILE A 84 4.04 6.19 5.76
CA ILE A 84 4.95 5.10 5.37
C ILE A 84 4.70 3.91 6.27
N ALA A 85 4.61 2.73 5.66
CA ALA A 85 4.42 1.45 6.31
C ALA A 85 5.42 0.40 5.80
N SER A 86 5.65 -0.63 6.59
CA SER A 86 6.53 -1.74 6.22
C SER A 86 5.83 -2.74 5.29
N HIS A 87 6.57 -3.25 4.30
CA HIS A 87 6.15 -4.36 3.44
C HIS A 87 7.14 -5.53 3.51
N CYS A 88 7.62 -5.82 4.71
CA CYS A 88 8.74 -6.70 5.03
C CYS A 88 10.08 -6.24 4.41
N HIS A 89 11.17 -6.94 4.67
CA HIS A 89 12.49 -6.50 4.18
C HIS A 89 12.69 -6.87 2.71
N MET A 90 12.57 -8.16 2.39
CA MET A 90 12.74 -8.70 1.04
C MET A 90 11.42 -9.22 0.47
N HIS A 91 10.28 -8.64 0.87
CA HIS A 91 8.95 -9.10 0.48
C HIS A 91 8.69 -10.56 0.89
N GLU A 92 9.16 -10.97 2.07
CA GLU A 92 9.02 -12.34 2.56
C GLU A 92 7.58 -12.64 2.98
N ASN A 93 7.02 -13.73 2.46
CA ASN A 93 5.72 -14.24 2.87
C ASN A 93 5.81 -14.89 4.26
N ALA A 94 4.79 -14.68 5.09
CA ALA A 94 4.79 -15.16 6.47
C ALA A 94 4.83 -16.69 6.61
N SER A 95 4.30 -17.43 5.63
CA SER A 95 4.29 -18.90 5.60
C SER A 95 5.59 -19.54 5.11
N THR A 96 6.53 -18.77 4.55
CA THR A 96 7.72 -19.32 3.89
C THR A 96 8.89 -19.58 4.83
N MET A 97 8.79 -19.14 6.09
CA MET A 97 9.84 -19.32 7.09
C MET A 97 9.25 -19.40 8.52
N PRO A 98 10.05 -19.81 9.54
CA PRO A 98 9.59 -19.78 10.93
C PRO A 98 9.14 -18.38 11.37
N HIS A 99 8.00 -18.27 12.06
CA HIS A 99 7.41 -16.99 12.48
C HIS A 99 8.40 -16.10 13.25
N ALA A 100 9.24 -16.69 14.12
CA ALA A 100 10.27 -15.97 14.88
C ALA A 100 11.39 -15.37 14.00
N GLU A 101 11.60 -15.91 12.81
CA GLU A 101 12.52 -15.37 11.81
C GLU A 101 11.83 -14.30 10.96
N TRP A 102 10.62 -14.59 10.50
CA TRP A 102 9.83 -13.68 9.69
C TRP A 102 9.58 -12.34 10.40
N ILE A 103 9.18 -12.38 11.67
CA ILE A 103 8.91 -11.15 12.43
C ILE A 103 10.13 -10.24 12.53
N LYS A 104 11.35 -10.80 12.59
CA LYS A 104 12.58 -10.01 12.57
C LYS A 104 12.73 -9.24 11.25
N LYS A 105 12.32 -9.84 10.12
CA LYS A 105 12.35 -9.17 8.81
C LYS A 105 11.34 -8.04 8.71
N ALA A 106 10.14 -8.24 9.24
CA ALA A 106 9.11 -7.19 9.32
C ALA A 106 9.57 -6.01 10.20
N VAL A 107 10.14 -6.29 11.36
CA VAL A 107 10.68 -5.29 12.29
C VAL A 107 11.91 -4.59 11.69
N GLN A 108 12.83 -5.32 11.08
CA GLN A 108 14.02 -4.76 10.40
C GLN A 108 13.62 -3.71 9.35
N ALA A 109 12.61 -4.03 8.51
CA ALA A 109 12.12 -3.08 7.52
C ALA A 109 11.57 -1.82 8.16
N ARG A 110 10.79 -1.96 9.24
CA ARG A 110 10.27 -0.82 10.00
C ARG A 110 11.38 0.05 10.57
N GLU A 111 12.35 -0.53 11.24
CA GLU A 111 13.45 0.19 11.89
C GLU A 111 14.26 0.99 10.85
N ILE A 112 14.55 0.40 9.69
CA ILE A 112 15.20 1.09 8.57
C ILE A 112 14.37 2.29 8.11
N LEU A 113 13.04 2.13 7.98
CA LEU A 113 12.15 3.21 7.56
C LEU A 113 12.09 4.32 8.63
N GLU A 114 11.96 3.96 9.91
CA GLU A 114 11.95 4.91 11.04
C GLU A 114 13.25 5.73 11.10
N ASP A 115 14.40 5.08 10.86
CA ASP A 115 15.70 5.76 10.80
C ASP A 115 15.79 6.77 9.64
N ILE A 116 15.16 6.48 8.50
CA ILE A 116 15.16 7.38 7.34
C ILE A 116 14.21 8.56 7.55
N VAL A 117 12.96 8.27 7.97
CA VAL A 117 11.92 9.30 8.02
C VAL A 117 11.82 10.01 9.36
N GLN A 118 12.53 9.54 10.39
CA GLN A 118 12.59 10.10 11.75
C GLN A 118 11.20 10.25 12.39
N ARG A 119 10.32 9.28 12.14
CA ARG A 119 8.97 9.19 12.71
C ARG A 119 8.53 7.73 12.80
N PRO A 120 7.57 7.37 13.68
CA PRO A 120 7.08 6.00 13.80
C PRO A 120 6.44 5.47 12.52
N CYS A 121 6.78 4.25 12.12
CA CYS A 121 6.18 3.48 11.02
C CYS A 121 5.39 2.31 11.62
N ARG A 122 4.12 2.53 11.95
CA ARG A 122 3.29 1.54 12.67
C ARG A 122 2.40 0.70 11.76
N GLY A 123 2.40 0.96 10.47
CA GLY A 123 1.63 0.22 9.49
C GLY A 123 2.41 -0.95 8.90
N PHE A 124 1.66 -1.96 8.45
CA PHE A 124 2.18 -3.11 7.72
C PHE A 124 1.27 -3.47 6.55
N ALA A 125 1.84 -3.94 5.46
CA ALA A 125 1.12 -4.65 4.40
C ALA A 125 1.71 -6.05 4.26
N TRP A 126 0.84 -7.07 4.25
CA TRP A 126 1.25 -8.47 4.14
C TRP A 126 1.71 -8.78 2.72
N PRO A 127 2.98 -9.17 2.48
CA PRO A 127 3.44 -9.65 1.18
C PRO A 127 2.53 -10.76 0.66
N CYS A 128 2.03 -10.62 -0.57
CA CYS A 128 1.05 -11.52 -1.19
C CYS A 128 -0.25 -11.73 -0.37
N GLY A 129 -0.50 -10.92 0.65
CA GLY A 129 -1.63 -11.12 1.57
C GLY A 129 -1.50 -12.37 2.46
N ASP A 130 -0.29 -12.90 2.63
CA ASP A 130 0.00 -14.13 3.36
C ASP A 130 0.19 -13.84 4.86
N TYR A 131 -0.76 -14.30 5.68
CA TYR A 131 -0.76 -14.14 7.13
C TYR A 131 -1.45 -15.30 7.83
N THR A 132 -1.15 -15.47 9.13
CA THR A 132 -1.86 -16.36 10.04
C THR A 132 -2.28 -15.61 11.31
N PRO A 133 -3.22 -16.13 12.11
CA PRO A 133 -3.55 -15.53 13.41
C PRO A 133 -2.31 -15.33 14.30
N GLU A 134 -1.37 -16.27 14.26
CA GLU A 134 -0.14 -16.23 15.03
C GLU A 134 0.77 -15.08 14.57
N THR A 135 0.96 -14.92 13.25
CA THR A 135 1.77 -13.81 12.70
C THR A 135 1.11 -12.47 12.92
N CYS A 136 -0.22 -12.37 12.91
CA CYS A 136 -0.96 -11.17 13.33
C CYS A 136 -0.66 -10.82 14.79
N ALA A 137 -0.68 -11.82 15.69
CA ALA A 137 -0.36 -11.61 17.09
C ALA A 137 1.09 -11.15 17.30
N GLU A 138 2.05 -11.69 16.56
CA GLU A 138 3.45 -11.29 16.61
C GLU A 138 3.66 -9.86 16.10
N LEU A 139 3.01 -9.45 14.99
CA LEU A 139 3.07 -8.06 14.52
C LEU A 139 2.49 -7.09 15.56
N ARG A 140 1.34 -7.41 16.14
CA ARG A 140 0.73 -6.60 17.21
C ARG A 140 1.66 -6.45 18.41
N LYS A 141 2.27 -7.54 18.86
CA LYS A 141 3.24 -7.56 19.95
C LYS A 141 4.49 -6.75 19.62
N ALA A 142 4.91 -6.74 18.36
CA ALA A 142 6.02 -5.92 17.87
C ALA A 142 5.66 -4.42 17.74
N GLY A 143 4.42 -4.00 18.02
CA GLY A 143 3.98 -2.61 18.05
C GLY A 143 3.42 -2.07 16.74
N PHE A 144 3.15 -2.92 15.75
CA PHE A 144 2.37 -2.51 14.59
C PHE A 144 0.90 -2.24 14.96
N ALA A 145 0.27 -1.30 14.30
CA ALA A 145 -1.11 -0.89 14.57
C ALA A 145 -2.10 -1.55 13.62
N TYR A 146 -1.66 -1.92 12.40
CA TYR A 146 -2.47 -2.61 11.41
C TYR A 146 -1.62 -3.44 10.45
N GLY A 147 -2.27 -4.41 9.78
CA GLY A 147 -1.70 -5.19 8.69
C GLY A 147 -2.71 -5.36 7.53
N ARG A 148 -2.49 -4.68 6.38
CA ARG A 148 -3.35 -4.75 5.21
C ARG A 148 -3.14 -6.06 4.46
N THR A 149 -4.22 -6.72 4.09
CA THR A 149 -4.25 -7.94 3.28
C THR A 149 -4.67 -7.66 1.84
N THR A 150 -4.60 -8.68 0.97
CA THR A 150 -5.09 -8.60 -0.42
C THR A 150 -6.56 -9.02 -0.56
N LYS A 151 -7.22 -9.38 0.52
CA LYS A 151 -8.63 -9.78 0.51
C LYS A 151 -9.57 -8.57 0.44
N TYR A 152 -10.77 -8.80 -0.08
CA TYR A 152 -11.79 -7.77 -0.21
C TYR A 152 -12.96 -8.00 0.73
N ILE A 153 -13.55 -6.91 1.19
CA ILE A 153 -14.75 -6.88 2.02
C ILE A 153 -15.65 -5.74 1.54
N ASP A 154 -16.95 -5.90 1.67
CA ASP A 154 -17.89 -4.87 1.23
C ASP A 154 -17.84 -3.63 2.12
N PHE A 155 -17.80 -3.83 3.44
CA PHE A 155 -17.70 -2.75 4.41
C PHE A 155 -16.42 -2.91 5.24
N VAL A 156 -15.50 -1.98 5.07
CA VAL A 156 -14.18 -2.05 5.74
C VAL A 156 -14.31 -2.03 7.26
N THR A 157 -15.36 -1.40 7.78
CA THR A 157 -15.67 -1.40 9.22
C THR A 157 -16.07 -2.76 9.79
N ASP A 158 -16.37 -3.75 8.94
CA ASP A 158 -16.69 -5.13 9.36
C ASP A 158 -15.44 -6.00 9.55
N ASN A 159 -14.24 -5.45 9.35
CA ASN A 159 -13.02 -6.15 9.71
C ASN A 159 -13.00 -6.48 11.21
N GLU A 160 -12.60 -7.69 11.55
CA GLU A 160 -12.56 -8.19 12.94
C GLU A 160 -11.20 -7.95 13.62
N ASP A 161 -10.15 -7.75 12.82
CA ASP A 161 -8.80 -7.57 13.31
C ASP A 161 -8.03 -6.57 12.42
N ALA A 162 -7.58 -5.47 12.99
CA ALA A 162 -6.77 -4.50 12.28
C ALA A 162 -5.45 -5.09 11.74
N MET A 163 -4.93 -6.19 12.32
CA MET A 163 -3.77 -6.90 11.78
C MET A 163 -4.10 -7.72 10.54
N ALA A 164 -5.36 -7.94 10.21
CA ALA A 164 -5.83 -8.63 9.00
C ALA A 164 -6.81 -7.73 8.21
N LEU A 165 -6.45 -6.49 7.99
CA LEU A 165 -7.29 -5.46 7.43
C LEU A 165 -7.56 -5.68 5.95
N HIS A 166 -8.79 -6.01 5.59
CA HIS A 166 -9.27 -6.19 4.23
C HIS A 166 -9.73 -4.87 3.62
N THR A 167 -9.63 -4.73 2.31
CA THR A 167 -9.96 -3.52 1.56
C THR A 167 -11.25 -3.68 0.76
N ASN A 168 -11.83 -2.60 0.22
CA ASN A 168 -12.98 -2.72 -0.68
C ASN A 168 -12.57 -3.24 -2.05
N CYS A 169 -11.45 -2.80 -2.59
CA CYS A 169 -11.02 -3.20 -3.92
C CYS A 169 -9.57 -2.83 -4.24
N HIS A 170 -9.10 -3.37 -5.33
CA HIS A 170 -7.94 -2.89 -6.06
C HIS A 170 -8.29 -1.63 -6.87
N PHE A 171 -7.36 -0.68 -7.06
CA PHE A 171 -7.64 0.56 -7.79
C PHE A 171 -8.08 0.35 -9.25
N MET A 172 -7.67 -0.75 -9.87
CA MET A 172 -8.09 -1.15 -11.23
C MET A 172 -9.44 -1.89 -11.29
N ASN A 173 -10.12 -2.08 -10.16
CA ASN A 173 -11.40 -2.77 -10.14
C ASN A 173 -12.41 -2.04 -11.04
N TYR A 174 -13.08 -2.77 -11.96
CA TYR A 174 -14.07 -2.19 -12.88
C TYR A 174 -15.31 -1.62 -12.18
N GLN A 175 -15.59 -2.06 -10.95
CA GLN A 175 -16.68 -1.55 -10.10
C GLN A 175 -16.19 -0.50 -9.09
N PHE A 176 -15.04 0.14 -9.32
CA PHE A 176 -14.42 1.05 -8.36
C PHE A 176 -15.40 2.13 -7.85
N PHE A 177 -16.06 2.85 -8.75
CA PHE A 177 -17.02 3.90 -8.37
C PHE A 177 -18.26 3.35 -7.68
N GLN A 178 -18.77 2.18 -8.09
CA GLN A 178 -19.89 1.51 -7.42
C GLN A 178 -19.54 1.13 -5.97
N LYS A 179 -18.33 0.62 -5.76
CA LYS A 179 -17.84 0.29 -4.42
C LYS A 179 -17.59 1.54 -3.57
N TYR A 180 -17.11 2.62 -4.19
CA TYR A 180 -16.96 3.91 -3.54
C TYR A 180 -18.32 4.43 -3.03
N GLU A 181 -19.34 4.46 -3.88
CA GLU A 181 -20.69 4.90 -3.49
C GLU A 181 -21.29 4.00 -2.39
N LYS A 182 -21.12 2.67 -2.51
CA LYS A 182 -21.57 1.73 -1.47
C LYS A 182 -20.88 1.96 -0.13
N ALA A 183 -19.60 2.30 -0.13
CA ALA A 183 -18.84 2.53 1.10
C ALA A 183 -19.32 3.74 1.93
N LYS A 184 -20.11 4.65 1.34
CA LYS A 184 -20.75 5.74 2.05
C LYS A 184 -21.70 5.23 3.14
N GLU A 185 -22.26 4.03 3.01
CA GLU A 185 -23.11 3.39 4.01
C GLU A 185 -22.37 3.08 5.32
N CYS A 186 -21.06 2.74 5.24
CA CYS A 186 -20.24 2.42 6.43
C CYS A 186 -19.24 3.52 6.81
N GLY A 187 -19.09 4.54 5.97
CA GLY A 187 -18.23 5.70 6.22
C GLY A 187 -16.74 5.47 5.99
N VAL A 188 -16.31 4.34 5.40
CA VAL A 188 -14.91 4.06 5.06
C VAL A 188 -14.81 3.41 3.69
N PHE A 189 -14.01 4.01 2.79
CA PHE A 189 -13.61 3.42 1.52
C PHE A 189 -12.10 3.21 1.48
N TYR A 190 -11.66 1.98 1.20
CA TYR A 190 -10.27 1.60 1.19
C TYR A 190 -9.91 0.85 -0.09
N PHE A 191 -8.96 1.35 -0.86
CA PHE A 191 -8.42 0.68 -2.04
C PHE A 191 -6.90 0.62 -2.01
N TRP A 192 -6.32 -0.25 -2.83
CA TRP A 192 -4.89 -0.47 -2.88
C TRP A 192 -4.42 -0.79 -4.30
N GLY A 193 -3.11 -0.81 -4.52
CA GLY A 193 -2.49 -1.23 -5.77
C GLY A 193 -0.99 -0.99 -5.81
N HIS A 194 -0.45 -1.13 -7.02
CA HIS A 194 0.94 -0.82 -7.31
C HIS A 194 0.99 0.18 -8.46
N SER A 195 1.80 1.23 -8.34
CA SER A 195 1.87 2.25 -9.39
C SER A 195 2.45 1.71 -10.71
N TYR A 196 3.22 0.64 -10.66
CA TYR A 196 3.75 0.00 -11.88
C TYR A 196 2.69 -0.72 -12.73
N GLU A 197 1.52 -0.98 -12.19
CA GLU A 197 0.43 -1.61 -12.94
C GLU A 197 -0.16 -0.67 -14.00
N MET A 198 0.08 0.62 -13.88
CA MET A 198 -0.25 1.60 -14.93
C MET A 198 0.76 1.58 -16.09
N LEU A 199 1.86 0.85 -15.93
CA LEU A 199 2.94 0.76 -16.90
C LEU A 199 3.47 2.17 -17.23
N ASP A 200 3.81 2.43 -18.49
CA ASP A 200 4.10 3.76 -19.05
C ASP A 200 2.96 4.23 -19.99
N TYR A 201 1.76 3.67 -19.84
CA TYR A 201 0.61 4.03 -20.66
C TYR A 201 -0.17 5.21 -20.04
N ASP A 202 -0.10 6.38 -20.66
CA ASP A 202 -0.78 7.58 -20.20
C ASP A 202 -2.26 7.34 -19.91
N LYS A 203 -2.95 6.55 -20.73
CA LYS A 203 -4.35 6.21 -20.51
C LYS A 203 -4.63 5.60 -19.12
N TYR A 204 -3.74 4.77 -18.59
CA TYR A 204 -3.94 4.18 -17.26
C TYR A 204 -3.69 5.20 -16.14
N TRP A 205 -2.73 6.09 -16.37
CA TRP A 205 -2.48 7.22 -15.48
C TRP A 205 -3.64 8.21 -15.47
N ASP A 206 -4.22 8.51 -16.63
CA ASP A 206 -5.41 9.37 -16.74
C ASP A 206 -6.61 8.75 -16.00
N LEU A 207 -6.83 7.44 -16.12
CA LEU A 207 -7.89 6.73 -15.40
C LEU A 207 -7.67 6.72 -13.87
N LEU A 208 -6.43 6.66 -13.40
CA LEU A 208 -6.13 6.83 -11.98
C LEU A 208 -6.43 8.25 -11.55
N GLU A 209 -5.92 9.24 -12.28
CA GLU A 209 -6.11 10.64 -11.96
C GLU A 209 -7.59 11.02 -11.94
N GLU A 210 -8.40 10.47 -12.85
CA GLU A 210 -9.86 10.64 -12.84
C GLU A 210 -10.48 10.14 -11.52
N LYS A 211 -10.06 8.98 -11.01
CA LYS A 211 -10.56 8.45 -9.73
C LYS A 211 -10.16 9.33 -8.55
N ILE A 212 -8.90 9.79 -8.51
CA ILE A 212 -8.41 10.68 -7.46
C ILE A 212 -9.16 12.02 -7.51
N ALA A 213 -9.34 12.60 -8.70
CA ALA A 213 -10.09 13.82 -8.89
C ALA A 213 -11.56 13.69 -8.48
N TYR A 214 -12.23 12.58 -8.86
CA TYR A 214 -13.61 12.30 -8.49
C TYR A 214 -13.79 12.32 -6.97
N ILE A 215 -12.95 11.57 -6.24
CA ILE A 215 -13.00 11.50 -4.78
C ILE A 215 -12.67 12.86 -4.15
N SER A 216 -11.66 13.57 -4.66
CA SER A 216 -11.21 14.85 -4.10
C SER A 216 -12.23 15.96 -4.28
N ASN A 217 -13.11 15.87 -5.29
CA ASN A 217 -14.19 16.81 -5.53
C ASN A 217 -15.49 16.44 -4.79
N ASP A 218 -15.57 15.29 -4.14
CA ASP A 218 -16.73 14.93 -3.32
C ASP A 218 -16.70 15.67 -1.97
N PRO A 219 -17.62 16.60 -1.68
CA PRO A 219 -17.64 17.37 -0.44
C PRO A 219 -17.89 16.51 0.80
N ASP A 220 -18.47 15.32 0.61
CA ASP A 220 -18.80 14.38 1.67
C ASP A 220 -17.66 13.36 1.94
N ALA A 221 -16.53 13.47 1.24
CA ALA A 221 -15.35 12.63 1.43
C ALA A 221 -14.18 13.41 2.07
N GLU A 222 -13.29 12.67 2.73
CA GLU A 222 -12.01 13.17 3.22
C GLU A 222 -10.93 12.12 3.06
N TRP A 223 -9.76 12.53 2.58
CA TRP A 223 -8.59 11.66 2.51
C TRP A 223 -7.98 11.45 3.90
N CYS A 224 -7.76 10.18 4.25
CA CYS A 224 -7.13 9.75 5.49
C CYS A 224 -5.95 8.82 5.22
N ASN A 225 -5.09 8.63 6.20
CA ASN A 225 -4.09 7.57 6.19
C ASN A 225 -4.70 6.24 6.68
N VAL A 226 -4.07 5.11 6.40
CA VAL A 226 -4.58 3.81 6.88
C VAL A 226 -4.56 3.75 8.41
N ILE A 227 -3.57 4.34 9.07
CA ILE A 227 -3.49 4.40 10.52
C ILE A 227 -4.71 5.09 11.16
N ASP A 228 -5.33 6.04 10.46
CA ASP A 228 -6.46 6.82 10.98
C ASP A 228 -7.77 5.98 11.00
N ILE A 229 -7.87 4.94 10.17
CA ILE A 229 -9.04 4.06 10.10
C ILE A 229 -8.86 2.74 10.84
N ALA A 230 -7.62 2.33 11.11
CA ALA A 230 -7.33 1.05 11.77
C ALA A 230 -8.13 0.81 13.06
N PRO A 231 -8.31 1.80 13.96
CA PRO A 231 -9.14 1.61 15.16
C PRO A 231 -10.63 1.41 14.87
N LEU A 232 -11.14 1.92 13.75
CA LEU A 232 -12.55 1.76 13.34
C LEU A 232 -12.82 0.36 12.77
N CYS A 233 -11.77 -0.31 12.34
CA CYS A 233 -11.78 -1.59 11.63
C CYS A 233 -11.24 -2.74 12.48
N ASP A 234 -11.19 -2.58 13.80
CA ASP A 234 -10.75 -3.59 14.76
C ASP A 234 -11.92 -4.02 15.64
N GLY A 235 -12.56 -5.13 15.29
CA GLY A 235 -13.71 -5.68 16.04
C GLY A 235 -13.41 -6.00 17.51
N LYS A 236 -12.11 -6.14 17.88
CA LYS A 236 -11.70 -6.35 19.27
C LYS A 236 -11.84 -5.09 20.14
N ASN A 237 -12.03 -3.94 19.52
CA ASN A 237 -12.20 -2.65 20.19
C ASN A 237 -13.67 -2.17 20.15
N LYS A 238 -14.58 -2.97 19.61
CA LYS A 238 -16.04 -2.78 19.64
C LYS A 238 -16.63 -3.67 20.73
#